data_f6bef5b8e6356918d05340b1fc49da50
#
_entry.id   f6bef5b8e6356918d05340b1fc49da50
#
_cell.length_a   1.000
_cell.length_b   1.000
_cell.length_c   1.000
_cell.angle_alpha   90.00
_cell.angle_beta   90.00
_cell.angle_gamma   90.00
#
_symmetry.space_group_name_H-M   'P 1'
#
loop_
_entity.id
_entity.type
_entity.pdbx_description
1 polymer ?
#
loop_
_entity_poly.entity_id
_entity_poly.type
_entity_poly.pdbx_seq_one_letter_code
_entity_poly.pdbx_strand_id
1 'polypeptide(L)'
;EHISNFVSTGIFDLKRTNILDGEGRYRIWEYKCSLCSHDEYVTNGLCSGIFTSFNSDLVKGKKGCRCADNYRWTSVQREFQISKLLNANFPHIHFVGWVGKYENVNSDVILLCDIHGEYVQKVNYLINNHCACPMCKGKVQTECYINMIVDTVPIALKYGISKFYETRLESQSRKSIFDVENVGVWDFDTPYLCKMAENECKRMFNSVLSDRELPDGYTETAEIRHIDKIIDIYESWGGVKRT
;
A
#
# COMPACT_ATOMS: atom_id res chain seq x y z
N GLU A 1 -18.85 6.07 -44.80
CA GLU A 1 -19.65 5.31 -43.81
C GLU A 1 -18.95 5.07 -42.44
N HIS A 2 -17.60 5.04 -42.42
CA HIS A 2 -16.88 4.81 -41.14
C HIS A 2 -16.73 6.06 -40.26
N ILE A 3 -16.82 7.26 -40.80
CA ILE A 3 -16.59 8.52 -40.04
C ILE A 3 -17.77 8.85 -39.12
N SER A 4 -19.00 8.51 -39.49
CA SER A 4 -20.18 8.83 -38.66
C SER A 4 -20.25 8.09 -37.32
N ASN A 5 -19.69 6.86 -37.24
CA ASN A 5 -19.68 6.07 -36.01
C ASN A 5 -18.69 6.61 -34.98
N PHE A 6 -17.66 7.34 -35.37
CA PHE A 6 -16.64 7.87 -34.46
C PHE A 6 -17.08 9.18 -33.78
N VAL A 7 -17.92 9.98 -34.41
CA VAL A 7 -18.44 11.22 -33.83
C VAL A 7 -19.31 10.93 -32.60
N SER A 8 -20.05 9.83 -32.60
CA SER A 8 -20.88 9.42 -31.46
C SER A 8 -20.06 9.05 -30.22
N THR A 9 -18.78 8.74 -30.36
CA THR A 9 -17.86 8.40 -29.26
C THR A 9 -17.07 9.59 -28.72
N GLY A 10 -17.29 10.81 -29.21
CA GLY A 10 -16.52 12.02 -28.84
C GLY A 10 -15.10 12.01 -29.40
N ILE A 11 -14.86 11.33 -30.52
CA ILE A 11 -13.60 11.32 -31.25
C ILE A 11 -13.73 12.28 -32.45
N PHE A 12 -12.70 13.10 -32.71
CA PHE A 12 -12.62 13.99 -33.84
C PHE A 12 -11.17 14.14 -34.36
N ASP A 13 -10.96 14.86 -35.46
CA ASP A 13 -9.65 15.01 -36.12
C ASP A 13 -8.97 13.67 -36.43
N LEU A 14 -9.75 12.70 -36.90
CA LEU A 14 -9.24 11.37 -37.17
C LEU A 14 -8.34 11.37 -38.42
N LYS A 15 -7.09 10.94 -38.24
CA LYS A 15 -6.07 10.90 -39.29
C LYS A 15 -5.46 9.49 -39.38
N ARG A 16 -5.35 9.00 -40.60
CA ARG A 16 -4.63 7.75 -40.89
C ARG A 16 -3.14 8.06 -40.91
N THR A 17 -2.36 7.38 -40.06
CA THR A 17 -0.91 7.50 -40.07
C THR A 17 -0.26 6.57 -41.07
N ASN A 18 1.05 6.78 -41.33
CA ASN A 18 1.88 5.82 -42.06
C ASN A 18 2.54 4.79 -41.14
N ILE A 19 2.23 4.82 -39.84
CA ILE A 19 2.79 3.92 -38.84
C ILE A 19 1.97 2.62 -38.85
N LEU A 20 2.68 1.49 -38.92
CA LEU A 20 2.12 0.15 -38.77
C LEU A 20 2.40 -0.34 -37.33
N ASP A 21 1.71 -1.38 -36.92
CA ASP A 21 2.04 -2.08 -35.68
C ASP A 21 3.42 -2.74 -35.78
N GLY A 22 3.93 -3.27 -34.66
CA GLY A 22 5.24 -3.91 -34.59
C GLY A 22 5.39 -5.15 -35.49
N GLU A 23 4.29 -5.67 -36.05
CA GLU A 23 4.26 -6.79 -36.99
C GLU A 23 3.90 -6.37 -38.42
N GLY A 24 3.74 -5.06 -38.68
CA GLY A 24 3.45 -4.53 -40.00
C GLY A 24 2.03 -4.77 -40.50
N ARG A 25 1.13 -5.28 -39.67
CA ARG A 25 -0.20 -5.77 -40.07
C ARG A 25 -1.29 -4.71 -39.98
N TYR A 26 -1.25 -3.89 -38.94
CA TYR A 26 -2.33 -2.96 -38.65
C TYR A 26 -1.84 -1.52 -38.64
N ARG A 27 -2.59 -0.65 -39.31
CA ARG A 27 -2.27 0.76 -39.37
C ARG A 27 -2.81 1.51 -38.15
N ILE A 28 -1.95 2.31 -37.57
CA ILE A 28 -2.29 3.19 -36.43
C ILE A 28 -3.01 4.43 -36.96
N TRP A 29 -4.00 4.87 -36.23
CA TRP A 29 -4.75 6.08 -36.46
C TRP A 29 -4.54 7.05 -35.33
N GLU A 30 -4.38 8.32 -35.66
CA GLU A 30 -4.36 9.45 -34.71
C GLU A 30 -5.74 10.08 -34.64
N TYR A 31 -6.10 10.53 -33.44
CA TYR A 31 -7.37 11.21 -33.19
C TYR A 31 -7.27 12.14 -31.98
N LYS A 32 -8.22 13.08 -31.89
CA LYS A 32 -8.50 13.86 -30.69
C LYS A 32 -9.76 13.35 -29.99
N CYS A 33 -9.79 13.50 -28.67
CA CYS A 33 -10.95 13.18 -27.83
C CYS A 33 -11.54 14.48 -27.30
N SER A 34 -12.86 14.65 -27.35
CA SER A 34 -13.55 15.85 -26.89
C SER A 34 -13.29 16.21 -25.42
N LEU A 35 -12.96 15.20 -24.59
CA LEU A 35 -12.63 15.37 -23.16
C LEU A 35 -11.13 15.46 -22.95
N CYS A 36 -10.38 14.44 -23.40
CA CYS A 36 -8.97 14.28 -23.04
C CYS A 36 -8.00 15.17 -23.83
N SER A 37 -8.41 15.73 -24.99
CA SER A 37 -7.52 16.58 -25.79
C SER A 37 -7.46 18.04 -25.32
N HIS A 38 -8.27 18.40 -24.33
CA HIS A 38 -8.36 19.75 -23.77
C HIS A 38 -8.33 19.76 -22.25
N ASP A 39 -8.03 18.60 -21.62
CA ASP A 39 -8.01 18.48 -20.19
C ASP A 39 -6.73 19.03 -19.55
N GLU A 40 -6.66 18.96 -18.24
CA GLU A 40 -5.55 19.45 -17.44
C GLU A 40 -4.20 18.79 -17.76
N TYR A 41 -4.17 17.59 -18.29
CA TYR A 41 -2.92 16.93 -18.70
C TYR A 41 -2.33 17.58 -19.96
N VAL A 42 -3.17 18.06 -20.85
CA VAL A 42 -2.74 18.80 -22.04
C VAL A 42 -2.32 20.21 -21.64
N THR A 43 -3.11 20.91 -20.84
CA THR A 43 -2.80 22.29 -20.41
C THR A 43 -1.53 22.38 -19.57
N ASN A 44 -1.17 21.31 -18.85
CA ASN A 44 0.09 21.22 -18.11
C ASN A 44 1.25 20.58 -18.93
N GLY A 45 1.08 20.38 -20.24
CA GLY A 45 2.14 19.85 -21.11
C GLY A 45 2.52 18.38 -20.88
N LEU A 46 1.67 17.61 -20.18
CA LEU A 46 1.94 16.20 -19.84
C LEU A 46 1.58 15.23 -20.98
N CYS A 47 0.91 15.70 -22.01
CA CYS A 47 0.67 15.02 -23.27
C CYS A 47 0.27 16.01 -24.36
N SER A 48 0.35 15.57 -25.63
CA SER A 48 0.01 16.39 -26.79
C SER A 48 -1.50 16.59 -27.00
N GLY A 49 -2.35 15.83 -26.31
CA GLY A 49 -3.78 15.77 -26.58
C GLY A 49 -4.15 14.97 -27.84
N ILE A 50 -3.16 14.39 -28.52
CA ILE A 50 -3.34 13.50 -29.67
C ILE A 50 -3.17 12.08 -29.20
N PHE A 51 -4.11 11.21 -29.52
CA PHE A 51 -4.13 9.81 -29.12
C PHE A 51 -4.06 8.90 -30.32
N THR A 52 -3.59 7.68 -30.11
CA THR A 52 -3.47 6.67 -31.16
C THR A 52 -4.26 5.42 -30.83
N SER A 53 -4.79 4.76 -31.86
CA SER A 53 -5.44 3.45 -31.73
C SER A 53 -5.47 2.74 -33.08
N PHE A 54 -5.78 1.45 -33.06
CA PHE A 54 -6.06 0.68 -34.27
C PHE A 54 -7.47 0.97 -34.75
N ASN A 55 -7.67 0.92 -36.08
CA ASN A 55 -8.99 1.10 -36.66
C ASN A 55 -10.03 0.11 -36.11
N SER A 56 -9.64 -1.16 -35.97
CA SER A 56 -10.50 -2.22 -35.43
C SER A 56 -10.99 -1.94 -34.00
N ASP A 57 -10.17 -1.25 -33.19
CA ASP A 57 -10.54 -0.88 -31.83
C ASP A 57 -11.45 0.37 -31.83
N LEU A 58 -11.15 1.35 -32.66
CA LEU A 58 -11.99 2.52 -32.81
C LEU A 58 -13.40 2.18 -33.28
N VAL A 59 -13.51 1.25 -34.27
CA VAL A 59 -14.82 0.73 -34.75
C VAL A 59 -15.61 0.05 -33.63
N LYS A 60 -14.92 -0.61 -32.70
CA LYS A 60 -15.54 -1.26 -31.53
C LYS A 60 -15.78 -0.28 -30.36
N GLY A 61 -15.54 1.02 -30.56
CA GLY A 61 -15.69 2.05 -29.52
C GLY A 61 -14.57 2.07 -28.48
N LYS A 62 -13.51 1.27 -28.66
CA LYS A 62 -12.35 1.26 -27.77
C LYS A 62 -11.47 2.46 -28.06
N LYS A 63 -11.03 3.16 -27.01
CA LYS A 63 -10.22 4.38 -27.10
C LYS A 63 -8.83 4.14 -26.51
N GLY A 64 -7.82 4.82 -27.05
CA GLY A 64 -6.47 4.86 -26.50
C GLY A 64 -6.22 6.11 -25.64
N CYS A 65 -7.25 6.89 -25.31
CA CYS A 65 -7.18 8.10 -24.49
C CYS A 65 -7.56 7.79 -23.03
N ARG A 66 -7.43 8.78 -22.14
CA ARG A 66 -7.74 8.67 -20.71
C ARG A 66 -9.19 8.31 -20.35
N CYS A 67 -10.11 8.40 -21.35
CA CYS A 67 -11.47 7.90 -21.19
C CYS A 67 -11.58 6.36 -21.24
N ALA A 68 -10.51 5.65 -21.58
CA ALA A 68 -10.49 4.20 -21.62
C ALA A 68 -10.15 3.62 -20.24
N ASP A 69 -10.84 2.56 -19.83
CA ASP A 69 -10.61 1.88 -18.56
C ASP A 69 -9.18 1.33 -18.43
N ASN A 70 -8.58 0.96 -19.57
CA ASN A 70 -7.24 0.39 -19.65
C ASN A 70 -6.18 1.38 -20.18
N TYR A 71 -6.38 2.69 -19.99
CA TYR A 71 -5.41 3.69 -20.41
C TYR A 71 -4.04 3.46 -19.75
N ARG A 72 -2.99 3.49 -20.57
CA ARG A 72 -1.62 3.34 -20.09
C ARG A 72 -1.06 4.68 -19.64
N TRP A 73 -1.13 4.92 -18.35
CA TRP A 73 -0.59 6.12 -17.72
C TRP A 73 0.93 6.16 -17.80
N THR A 74 1.50 7.29 -18.19
CA THR A 74 2.95 7.52 -18.03
C THR A 74 3.27 7.85 -16.57
N SER A 75 4.55 7.71 -16.17
CA SER A 75 4.99 8.08 -14.81
C SER A 75 4.64 9.52 -14.48
N VAL A 76 4.93 10.45 -15.39
CA VAL A 76 4.69 11.90 -15.21
C VAL A 76 3.19 12.22 -15.05
N GLN A 77 2.34 11.58 -15.87
CA GLN A 77 0.89 11.75 -15.73
C GLN A 77 0.37 11.17 -14.40
N ARG A 78 0.96 10.08 -13.95
CA ARG A 78 0.57 9.45 -12.68
C ARG A 78 1.04 10.27 -11.49
N GLU A 79 2.23 10.85 -11.54
CA GLU A 79 2.74 11.81 -10.55
C GLU A 79 1.80 13.00 -10.41
N PHE A 80 1.40 13.60 -11.54
CA PHE A 80 0.45 14.71 -11.55
C PHE A 80 -0.88 14.32 -10.89
N GLN A 81 -1.43 13.15 -11.23
CA GLN A 81 -2.67 12.64 -10.65
C GLN A 81 -2.54 12.43 -9.13
N ILE A 82 -1.43 11.83 -8.70
CA ILE A 82 -1.15 11.59 -7.26
C ILE A 82 -1.03 12.94 -6.54
N SER A 83 -0.22 13.86 -7.06
CA SER A 83 -0.02 15.18 -6.43
C SER A 83 -1.33 15.94 -6.30
N LYS A 84 -2.17 15.92 -7.35
CA LYS A 84 -3.50 16.53 -7.30
C LYS A 84 -4.40 15.90 -6.23
N LEU A 85 -4.42 14.57 -6.15
CA LEU A 85 -5.19 13.84 -5.14
C LEU A 85 -4.71 14.15 -3.72
N LEU A 86 -3.38 14.19 -3.51
CA LEU A 86 -2.79 14.51 -2.22
C LEU A 86 -3.13 15.95 -1.80
N ASN A 87 -2.93 16.92 -2.67
CA ASN A 87 -3.23 18.32 -2.39
C ASN A 87 -4.72 18.55 -2.04
N ALA A 88 -5.62 17.82 -2.69
CA ALA A 88 -7.06 17.95 -2.45
C ALA A 88 -7.52 17.29 -1.14
N ASN A 89 -6.95 16.14 -0.77
CA ASN A 89 -7.48 15.33 0.33
C ASN A 89 -6.53 15.17 1.52
N PHE A 90 -5.20 15.36 1.30
CA PHE A 90 -4.16 15.10 2.29
C PHE A 90 -3.02 16.13 2.15
N PRO A 91 -3.27 17.42 2.41
CA PRO A 91 -2.31 18.50 2.13
C PRO A 91 -0.99 18.37 2.91
N HIS A 92 -0.95 17.57 3.97
CA HIS A 92 0.22 17.24 4.77
C HIS A 92 1.01 16.02 4.24
N ILE A 93 0.67 15.53 3.04
CA ILE A 93 1.36 14.39 2.42
C ILE A 93 1.85 14.77 1.04
N HIS A 94 3.12 14.50 0.77
CA HIS A 94 3.81 14.91 -0.44
C HIS A 94 4.32 13.70 -1.21
N PHE A 95 4.26 13.78 -2.54
CA PHE A 95 4.91 12.82 -3.41
C PHE A 95 6.42 13.09 -3.42
N VAL A 96 7.24 12.06 -3.12
CA VAL A 96 8.70 12.13 -3.12
C VAL A 96 9.28 11.50 -4.39
N GLY A 97 8.79 10.33 -4.78
CA GLY A 97 9.30 9.62 -5.93
C GLY A 97 8.75 8.21 -6.07
N TRP A 98 9.34 7.46 -6.98
CA TRP A 98 9.02 6.06 -7.24
C TRP A 98 10.05 5.13 -6.59
N VAL A 99 9.59 3.98 -6.08
CA VAL A 99 10.50 2.89 -5.75
C VAL A 99 10.83 2.16 -7.06
N GLY A 100 12.00 2.52 -7.63
CA GLY A 100 12.38 2.04 -8.96
C GLY A 100 11.63 2.73 -10.10
N LYS A 101 11.15 1.95 -11.07
CA LYS A 101 10.44 2.46 -12.25
C LYS A 101 8.93 2.28 -12.11
N TYR A 102 8.17 3.31 -12.45
CA TYR A 102 6.72 3.18 -12.58
C TYR A 102 6.36 2.28 -13.77
N GLU A 103 5.58 1.24 -13.54
CA GLU A 103 5.09 0.32 -14.57
C GLU A 103 3.56 0.31 -14.66
N ASN A 104 2.89 0.29 -13.53
CA ASN A 104 1.42 0.23 -13.43
C ASN A 104 0.93 0.62 -12.02
N VAL A 105 -0.36 0.44 -11.76
CA VAL A 105 -1.00 0.76 -10.47
C VAL A 105 -0.49 -0.05 -9.26
N ASN A 106 0.26 -1.13 -9.50
CA ASN A 106 0.89 -1.91 -8.43
C ASN A 106 2.31 -1.46 -8.13
N SER A 107 2.85 -0.47 -8.86
CA SER A 107 4.15 0.14 -8.54
C SER A 107 4.09 0.81 -7.18
N ASP A 108 5.24 0.84 -6.51
CA ASP A 108 5.39 1.45 -5.21
C ASP A 108 5.84 2.91 -5.33
N VAL A 109 5.23 3.77 -4.55
CA VAL A 109 5.50 5.21 -4.47
C VAL A 109 6.03 5.58 -3.09
N ILE A 110 7.02 6.46 -3.04
CA ILE A 110 7.55 7.06 -1.82
C ILE A 110 6.76 8.34 -1.55
N LEU A 111 6.18 8.42 -0.37
CA LEU A 111 5.41 9.56 0.12
C LEU A 111 6.02 10.07 1.41
N LEU A 112 5.96 11.38 1.63
CA LEU A 112 6.35 12.03 2.88
C LEU A 112 5.11 12.55 3.57
N CYS A 113 4.87 12.10 4.79
CA CYS A 113 3.88 12.68 5.70
C CYS A 113 4.58 13.66 6.64
N ASP A 114 4.13 14.90 6.75
CA ASP A 114 4.71 15.92 7.63
C ASP A 114 4.72 15.50 9.10
N ILE A 115 3.79 14.61 9.48
CA ILE A 115 3.63 14.15 10.87
C ILE A 115 4.43 12.86 11.12
N HIS A 116 4.50 11.94 10.15
CA HIS A 116 5.01 10.58 10.38
C HIS A 116 6.24 10.22 9.53
N GLY A 117 6.78 11.16 8.74
CA GLY A 117 7.94 10.93 7.89
C GLY A 117 7.64 10.15 6.60
N GLU A 118 8.69 9.61 6.00
CA GLU A 118 8.60 8.88 4.73
C GLU A 118 8.01 7.48 4.92
N TYR A 119 7.22 7.07 3.93
CA TYR A 119 6.67 5.72 3.85
C TYR A 119 6.45 5.30 2.39
N VAL A 120 6.34 4.00 2.17
CA VAL A 120 6.10 3.41 0.85
C VAL A 120 4.69 2.86 0.77
N GLN A 121 4.03 3.10 -0.36
CA GLN A 121 2.67 2.61 -0.60
C GLN A 121 2.45 2.25 -2.07
N LYS A 122 1.56 1.32 -2.35
CA LYS A 122 1.13 1.02 -3.73
C LYS A 122 0.22 2.11 -4.28
N VAL A 123 0.45 2.50 -5.54
CA VAL A 123 -0.37 3.49 -6.25
C VAL A 123 -1.85 3.13 -6.21
N ASN A 124 -2.19 1.86 -6.38
CA ASN A 124 -3.58 1.38 -6.34
C ASN A 124 -4.28 1.73 -5.01
N TYR A 125 -3.60 1.58 -3.87
CA TYR A 125 -4.15 1.94 -2.58
C TYR A 125 -4.41 3.44 -2.45
N LEU A 126 -3.49 4.25 -2.97
CA LEU A 126 -3.60 5.70 -2.93
C LEU A 126 -4.78 6.20 -3.77
N ILE A 127 -4.91 5.71 -5.01
CA ILE A 127 -5.91 6.20 -5.97
C ILE A 127 -7.31 5.66 -5.67
N ASN A 128 -7.45 4.37 -5.40
CA ASN A 128 -8.76 3.72 -5.27
C ASN A 128 -9.33 3.76 -3.84
N ASN A 129 -8.46 3.72 -2.82
CA ASN A 129 -8.90 3.67 -1.43
C ASN A 129 -8.77 5.01 -0.70
N HIS A 130 -8.28 6.05 -1.38
CA HIS A 130 -8.00 7.37 -0.79
C HIS A 130 -7.25 7.25 0.55
N CYS A 131 -6.31 6.28 0.59
CA CYS A 131 -5.56 5.96 1.81
C CYS A 131 -4.14 6.48 1.64
N ALA A 132 -3.85 7.64 2.18
CA ALA A 132 -2.52 8.21 2.09
C ALA A 132 -1.59 7.66 3.19
N CYS A 133 -1.54 8.26 4.36
CA CYS A 133 -0.66 7.78 5.43
C CYS A 133 -1.33 6.72 6.30
N PRO A 134 -0.79 5.49 6.38
CA PRO A 134 -1.34 4.45 7.24
C PRO A 134 -1.35 4.85 8.73
N MET A 135 -0.36 5.63 9.17
CA MET A 135 -0.28 6.16 10.54
C MET A 135 -1.39 7.15 10.85
N CYS A 136 -1.65 8.11 9.96
CA CYS A 136 -2.74 9.08 10.12
C CYS A 136 -4.10 8.39 10.24
N LYS A 137 -4.26 7.22 9.61
CA LYS A 137 -5.50 6.41 9.74
C LYS A 137 -5.52 5.51 10.97
N GLY A 138 -4.48 5.56 11.79
CA GLY A 138 -4.35 4.71 12.94
C GLY A 138 -4.45 3.20 12.59
N LYS A 139 -4.00 2.79 11.40
CA LYS A 139 -4.05 1.39 10.93
C LYS A 139 -2.78 0.61 11.23
N VAL A 140 -1.84 1.21 11.93
CA VAL A 140 -0.51 0.66 12.12
C VAL A 140 -0.32 0.19 13.54
N GLN A 141 0.44 -0.88 13.67
CA GLN A 141 0.78 -1.45 14.96
C GLN A 141 1.99 -0.70 15.51
N THR A 142 1.81 -0.06 16.64
CA THR A 142 2.86 0.70 17.37
C THR A 142 3.06 0.21 18.79
N GLU A 143 2.36 -0.85 19.17
CA GLU A 143 2.47 -1.47 20.49
C GLU A 143 3.13 -2.83 20.36
N CYS A 144 4.23 -3.06 21.08
CA CYS A 144 4.74 -4.39 21.35
C CYS A 144 4.20 -4.86 22.71
N TYR A 145 3.94 -6.14 22.85
CA TYR A 145 3.47 -6.71 24.10
C TYR A 145 4.21 -8.01 24.44
N ILE A 146 4.24 -8.31 25.73
CA ILE A 146 4.65 -9.61 26.28
C ILE A 146 3.50 -10.11 27.14
N ASN A 147 3.03 -11.31 26.85
CA ASN A 147 2.08 -12.06 27.67
C ASN A 147 2.73 -13.31 28.20
N MET A 148 2.34 -13.72 29.42
CA MET A 148 2.64 -15.01 30.00
C MET A 148 1.55 -15.98 29.61
N ILE A 149 1.91 -17.13 29.08
CA ILE A 149 1.00 -18.26 28.85
C ILE A 149 1.08 -19.16 30.05
N VAL A 150 -0.07 -19.39 30.68
CA VAL A 150 -0.17 -20.11 31.95
C VAL A 150 -1.11 -21.31 31.79
N ASP A 151 -0.62 -22.50 32.13
CA ASP A 151 -1.43 -23.66 32.47
C ASP A 151 -1.60 -23.65 34.01
N THR A 152 -1.31 -24.62 34.74
CA THR A 152 -1.23 -24.56 36.23
C THR A 152 -0.02 -23.76 36.72
N VAL A 153 0.99 -23.63 35.88
CA VAL A 153 2.19 -22.80 36.06
C VAL A 153 2.50 -22.06 34.75
N PRO A 154 3.30 -20.99 34.79
CA PRO A 154 3.79 -20.36 33.57
C PRO A 154 4.55 -21.35 32.68
N ILE A 155 4.19 -21.44 31.38
CA ILE A 155 4.78 -22.41 30.44
C ILE A 155 5.54 -21.74 29.29
N ALA A 156 5.14 -20.52 28.88
CA ALA A 156 5.78 -19.80 27.78
C ALA A 156 5.55 -18.29 27.88
N LEU A 157 6.35 -17.53 27.15
CA LEU A 157 6.08 -16.14 26.82
C LEU A 157 5.46 -16.07 25.42
N LYS A 158 4.48 -15.20 25.24
CA LYS A 158 3.95 -14.77 23.96
C LYS A 158 4.31 -13.31 23.76
N TYR A 159 5.06 -13.03 22.71
CA TYR A 159 5.41 -11.66 22.32
C TYR A 159 4.77 -11.30 20.96
N GLY A 160 4.67 -10.03 20.63
CA GLY A 160 4.12 -9.62 19.33
C GLY A 160 3.81 -8.13 19.27
N ILE A 161 3.19 -7.75 18.17
CA ILE A 161 2.78 -6.37 17.92
C ILE A 161 1.26 -6.25 17.84
N SER A 162 0.76 -5.11 18.24
CA SER A 162 -0.67 -4.77 18.18
C SER A 162 -0.87 -3.30 17.82
N LYS A 163 -2.07 -2.99 17.39
CA LYS A 163 -2.60 -1.64 17.28
C LYS A 163 -3.39 -1.27 18.55
N PHE A 164 -4.08 -2.24 19.13
CA PHE A 164 -4.86 -2.12 20.35
C PHE A 164 -4.65 -3.39 21.15
N TYR A 165 -3.75 -3.30 22.12
CA TYR A 165 -3.33 -4.45 22.91
C TYR A 165 -4.49 -5.12 23.64
N GLU A 166 -5.40 -4.36 24.26
CA GLU A 166 -6.51 -4.87 25.04
C GLU A 166 -7.41 -5.80 24.18
N THR A 167 -7.76 -5.35 22.97
CA THR A 167 -8.53 -6.17 22.01
C THR A 167 -7.75 -7.42 21.57
N ARG A 168 -6.41 -7.30 21.46
CA ARG A 168 -5.53 -8.41 21.11
C ARG A 168 -5.49 -9.44 22.22
N LEU A 169 -5.35 -9.01 23.47
CA LEU A 169 -5.35 -9.88 24.65
C LEU A 169 -6.68 -10.66 24.76
N GLU A 170 -7.82 -9.98 24.66
CA GLU A 170 -9.13 -10.64 24.68
C GLU A 170 -9.29 -11.70 23.57
N SER A 171 -8.80 -11.38 22.36
CA SER A 171 -8.86 -12.32 21.23
C SER A 171 -7.98 -13.55 21.47
N GLN A 172 -6.79 -13.36 22.03
CA GLN A 172 -5.87 -14.45 22.37
C GLN A 172 -6.42 -15.33 23.48
N SER A 173 -6.92 -14.73 24.56
CA SER A 173 -7.52 -15.48 25.70
C SER A 173 -8.71 -16.32 25.27
N ARG A 174 -9.55 -15.84 24.34
CA ARG A 174 -10.70 -16.62 23.84
C ARG A 174 -10.33 -17.81 22.97
N LYS A 175 -9.18 -17.76 22.30
CA LYS A 175 -8.74 -18.80 21.35
C LYS A 175 -7.73 -19.78 21.94
N SER A 176 -7.05 -19.39 23.00
CA SER A 176 -6.07 -20.21 23.70
C SER A 176 -6.76 -21.24 24.60
N ILE A 177 -6.15 -22.41 24.73
CA ILE A 177 -6.55 -23.40 25.74
C ILE A 177 -5.93 -23.12 27.14
N PHE A 178 -5.00 -22.15 27.16
CA PHE A 178 -4.27 -21.71 28.34
C PHE A 178 -4.71 -20.32 28.75
N ASP A 179 -4.50 -19.95 30.00
CA ASP A 179 -4.68 -18.58 30.46
C ASP A 179 -3.57 -17.69 29.86
N VAL A 180 -3.93 -16.43 29.55
CA VAL A 180 -3.04 -15.44 28.96
C VAL A 180 -3.00 -14.22 29.85
N GLU A 181 -1.87 -13.99 30.49
CA GLU A 181 -1.65 -12.90 31.44
C GLU A 181 -0.73 -11.83 30.87
N ASN A 182 -1.07 -10.54 31.07
CA ASN A 182 -0.22 -9.44 30.65
C ASN A 182 1.04 -9.33 31.51
N VAL A 183 2.19 -9.24 30.87
CA VAL A 183 3.48 -8.88 31.48
C VAL A 183 3.80 -7.39 31.26
N GLY A 184 3.49 -6.88 30.09
CA GLY A 184 3.68 -5.47 29.76
C GLY A 184 3.41 -5.17 28.30
N VAL A 185 3.25 -3.87 28.06
CA VAL A 185 3.08 -3.26 26.72
C VAL A 185 4.09 -2.15 26.57
N TRP A 186 4.70 -2.06 25.39
CA TRP A 186 5.66 -1.02 25.02
C TRP A 186 5.14 -0.24 23.85
N ASP A 187 5.06 1.08 24.00
CA ASP A 187 4.67 2.01 22.93
C ASP A 187 5.91 2.43 22.13
N PHE A 188 5.79 2.50 20.82
CA PHE A 188 6.85 2.91 19.89
C PHE A 188 6.43 4.15 19.10
N ASP A 189 7.36 5.04 18.85
CA ASP A 189 7.13 6.25 18.06
C ASP A 189 6.74 5.96 16.62
N THR A 190 7.26 4.86 16.06
CA THR A 190 6.98 4.46 14.68
C THR A 190 6.68 2.97 14.55
N PRO A 191 5.83 2.57 13.58
CA PRO A 191 5.59 1.16 13.29
C PRO A 191 6.83 0.43 12.80
N TYR A 192 7.77 1.17 12.19
CA TYR A 192 9.03 0.60 11.73
C TYR A 192 9.83 0.05 12.92
N LEU A 193 10.04 0.87 13.96
CA LEU A 193 10.77 0.45 15.17
C LEU A 193 10.06 -0.73 15.87
N CYS A 194 8.73 -0.63 16.02
CA CYS A 194 7.90 -1.71 16.56
C CYS A 194 8.09 -3.01 15.78
N LYS A 195 8.06 -2.94 14.44
CA LYS A 195 8.24 -4.13 13.58
C LYS A 195 9.66 -4.68 13.62
N MET A 196 10.68 -3.83 13.72
CA MET A 196 12.08 -4.26 13.84
C MET A 196 12.30 -4.99 15.17
N ALA A 197 11.75 -4.50 16.27
CA ALA A 197 11.82 -5.16 17.58
C ALA A 197 11.17 -6.56 17.54
N GLU A 198 9.98 -6.69 16.93
CA GLU A 198 9.32 -7.99 16.74
C GLU A 198 10.17 -8.95 15.89
N ASN A 199 10.70 -8.46 14.77
CA ASN A 199 11.52 -9.27 13.86
C ASN A 199 12.82 -9.75 14.54
N GLU A 200 13.42 -8.92 15.38
CA GLU A 200 14.60 -9.32 16.13
C GLU A 200 14.27 -10.43 17.14
N CYS A 201 13.16 -10.33 17.87
CA CYS A 201 12.69 -11.41 18.72
C CYS A 201 12.47 -12.70 17.92
N LYS A 202 11.80 -12.64 16.76
CA LYS A 202 11.57 -13.81 15.89
C LYS A 202 12.87 -14.46 15.40
N ARG A 203 13.92 -13.67 15.18
CA ARG A 203 15.23 -14.19 14.78
C ARG A 203 15.98 -14.85 15.94
N MET A 204 15.78 -14.35 17.16
CA MET A 204 16.54 -14.79 18.35
C MET A 204 15.90 -15.96 19.08
N PHE A 205 14.58 -16.10 19.04
CA PHE A 205 13.88 -17.11 19.82
C PHE A 205 13.15 -18.10 18.91
N ASN A 206 13.28 -19.38 19.25
CA ASN A 206 12.49 -20.42 18.63
C ASN A 206 11.11 -20.51 19.31
N SER A 207 10.09 -20.78 18.52
CA SER A 207 8.75 -21.06 19.03
C SER A 207 8.76 -22.28 19.95
N VAL A 208 8.08 -22.18 21.09
CA VAL A 208 7.99 -23.25 22.09
C VAL A 208 6.60 -23.88 22.21
N LEU A 209 5.59 -23.25 21.60
CA LEU A 209 4.23 -23.79 21.51
C LEU A 209 3.87 -24.13 20.06
N SER A 210 2.89 -25.02 19.90
CA SER A 210 2.36 -25.40 18.59
C SER A 210 1.08 -24.62 18.25
N ASP A 211 0.64 -24.72 16.99
CA ASP A 211 -0.61 -24.15 16.50
C ASP A 211 -1.87 -24.72 17.17
N ARG A 212 -1.79 -25.92 17.72
CA ARG A 212 -2.88 -26.55 18.49
C ARG A 212 -3.00 -25.97 19.90
N GLU A 213 -1.87 -25.60 20.50
CA GLU A 213 -1.80 -25.05 21.85
C GLU A 213 -2.11 -23.56 21.88
N LEU A 214 -1.61 -22.82 20.90
CA LEU A 214 -1.84 -21.38 20.73
C LEU A 214 -2.15 -21.04 19.26
N PRO A 215 -3.39 -21.21 18.79
CA PRO A 215 -3.75 -21.01 17.39
C PRO A 215 -3.43 -19.63 16.84
N ASP A 216 -3.44 -18.60 17.72
CA ASP A 216 -3.17 -17.21 17.31
C ASP A 216 -1.74 -16.80 17.69
N GLY A 217 -0.80 -17.05 16.76
CA GLY A 217 0.57 -16.56 16.83
C GLY A 217 1.52 -17.45 17.66
N TYR A 218 1.38 -18.76 17.59
CA TYR A 218 2.31 -19.72 18.21
C TYR A 218 3.77 -19.48 17.77
N THR A 219 4.00 -18.93 16.59
CA THR A 219 5.34 -18.62 16.06
C THR A 219 6.07 -17.50 16.82
N GLU A 220 5.33 -16.68 17.57
CA GLU A 220 5.88 -15.64 18.41
C GLU A 220 5.84 -16.03 19.90
N THR A 221 6.31 -17.23 20.23
CA THR A 221 6.46 -17.72 21.59
C THR A 221 7.92 -17.96 21.95
N ALA A 222 8.27 -17.87 23.24
CA ALA A 222 9.62 -18.09 23.76
C ALA A 222 9.58 -18.73 25.14
N GLU A 223 10.71 -19.30 25.56
CA GLU A 223 10.87 -19.78 26.92
C GLU A 223 10.84 -18.61 27.92
N ILE A 224 10.31 -18.86 29.12
CA ILE A 224 10.13 -17.85 30.18
C ILE A 224 11.45 -17.17 30.58
N ARG A 225 12.56 -17.90 30.58
CA ARG A 225 13.90 -17.35 30.89
C ARG A 225 14.36 -16.24 29.97
N HIS A 226 13.70 -16.01 28.83
CA HIS A 226 14.05 -14.98 27.86
C HIS A 226 13.31 -13.65 28.07
N ILE A 227 12.54 -13.50 29.14
CA ILE A 227 11.72 -12.31 29.41
C ILE A 227 12.56 -11.02 29.40
N ASP A 228 13.66 -10.99 30.16
CA ASP A 228 14.52 -9.81 30.23
C ASP A 228 15.11 -9.46 28.88
N LYS A 229 15.50 -10.47 28.11
CA LYS A 229 16.08 -10.27 26.80
C LYS A 229 15.07 -9.74 25.77
N ILE A 230 13.80 -10.13 25.86
CA ILE A 230 12.73 -9.54 25.01
C ILE A 230 12.51 -8.08 25.42
N ILE A 231 12.51 -7.78 26.71
CA ILE A 231 12.39 -6.41 27.22
C ILE A 231 13.55 -5.55 26.70
N ASP A 232 14.79 -6.02 26.86
CA ASP A 232 15.99 -5.32 26.37
C ASP A 232 15.91 -5.03 24.86
N ILE A 233 15.41 -5.99 24.06
CA ILE A 233 15.20 -5.78 22.62
C ILE A 233 14.19 -4.66 22.39
N TYR A 234 13.04 -4.70 23.06
CA TYR A 234 12.00 -3.66 22.88
C TYR A 234 12.52 -2.27 23.24
N GLU A 235 13.21 -2.15 24.37
CA GLU A 235 13.77 -0.88 24.85
C GLU A 235 14.93 -0.38 23.96
N SER A 236 15.78 -1.29 23.46
CA SER A 236 16.87 -0.94 22.52
C SER A 236 16.35 -0.38 21.19
N TRP A 237 15.17 -0.78 20.76
CA TRP A 237 14.48 -0.24 19.59
C TRP A 237 13.62 1.00 19.91
N GLY A 238 13.72 1.56 21.13
CA GLY A 238 13.03 2.78 21.54
C GLY A 238 11.61 2.55 22.06
N GLY A 239 11.25 1.31 22.40
CA GLY A 239 10.00 1.01 23.08
C GLY A 239 9.97 1.57 24.51
N VAL A 240 8.89 2.26 24.86
CA VAL A 240 8.66 2.79 26.21
C VAL A 240 7.57 1.97 26.88
N LYS A 241 7.92 1.36 28.02
CA LYS A 241 6.95 0.53 28.76
C LYS A 241 5.79 1.40 29.26
N ARG A 242 4.57 0.99 28.94
CA ARG A 242 3.33 1.60 29.42
C ARG A 242 3.19 1.32 30.92
N THR A 243 2.94 2.38 31.72
CA THR A 243 2.73 2.34 33.17
C THR A 243 1.29 1.93 33.54
#